data_aee910216d446a2971546ba661d2c128
#
_entry.id   aee910216d446a2971546ba661d2c128
#
_cell.length_a   1.000
_cell.length_b   1.000
_cell.length_c   1.000
_cell.angle_alpha   90.00
_cell.angle_beta   90.00
_cell.angle_gamma   90.00
#
_symmetry.space_group_name_H-M   'P 1'
#
loop_
_entity.id
_entity.type
_entity.pdbx_description
1 polymer ?
#
loop_
_entity_poly.entity_id
_entity_poly.type
_entity_poly.pdbx_seq_one_letter_code
_entity_poly.pdbx_strand_id
1 'polypeptide(L)'
;KWKKNNLGKGWVIGETLITGIGQGYTQTTPLQLCLMTAQLANGGFKIYPKIIVEEDGKTSEEIRIIMNENRKKLYKKDSGLNDTTEDLLGFLDKKEHETLFKSSKNINLVREAMFASTNEIRGTSYKSRIDNPKYQFAGKTGTSQVRRITEAARELDLSTSEIPYNERDHALYIAFGPYKNPRYALSIVIE
;
A
#
# COMPACT_ATOMS: atom_id res chain seq x y z
N LYS A 1 -19.76 2.05 14.01
CA LYS A 1 -19.79 1.69 15.44
C LYS A 1 -18.90 2.62 16.27
N TRP A 2 -17.59 2.76 15.93
CA TRP A 2 -16.62 3.62 16.65
C TRP A 2 -17.11 5.08 16.77
N LYS A 3 -17.52 5.72 15.67
CA LYS A 3 -17.96 7.11 15.66
C LYS A 3 -19.18 7.33 16.56
N LYS A 4 -20.16 6.43 16.55
CA LYS A 4 -21.34 6.52 17.41
C LYS A 4 -20.97 6.43 18.88
N ASN A 5 -20.02 5.55 19.22
CA ASN A 5 -19.58 5.35 20.60
C ASN A 5 -18.73 6.51 21.13
N ASN A 6 -17.90 7.13 20.28
CA ASN A 6 -16.95 8.17 20.70
C ASN A 6 -17.44 9.60 20.48
N LEU A 7 -18.31 9.81 19.48
CA LEU A 7 -18.78 11.15 19.08
C LEU A 7 -20.31 11.31 19.17
N GLY A 8 -21.04 10.28 19.61
CA GLY A 8 -22.49 10.31 19.71
C GLY A 8 -23.26 10.43 18.39
N LYS A 9 -22.56 10.46 17.24
CA LYS A 9 -23.13 10.70 15.91
C LYS A 9 -22.99 9.48 15.00
N GLY A 10 -24.01 9.22 14.17
CA GLY A 10 -23.96 8.18 13.16
C GLY A 10 -22.97 8.50 12.02
N TRP A 11 -22.70 7.49 11.20
CA TRP A 11 -21.91 7.63 9.97
C TRP A 11 -22.76 8.28 8.88
N VAL A 12 -22.19 9.21 8.12
CA VAL A 12 -22.85 9.85 6.98
C VAL A 12 -22.09 9.56 5.68
N ILE A 13 -22.81 9.67 4.54
CA ILE A 13 -22.24 9.29 3.23
C ILE A 13 -21.01 10.12 2.86
N GLY A 14 -20.95 11.40 3.23
CA GLY A 14 -19.80 12.27 3.01
C GLY A 14 -18.53 11.74 3.69
N GLU A 15 -18.65 11.07 4.83
CA GLU A 15 -17.51 10.46 5.51
C GLU A 15 -16.98 9.23 4.77
N THR A 16 -17.84 8.51 4.04
CA THR A 16 -17.41 7.43 3.16
C THR A 16 -16.54 7.96 2.03
N LEU A 17 -16.94 9.09 1.42
CA LEU A 17 -16.17 9.74 0.36
C LEU A 17 -14.81 10.24 0.87
N ILE A 18 -14.80 10.90 2.02
CA ILE A 18 -13.56 11.39 2.66
C ILE A 18 -12.64 10.23 3.02
N THR A 19 -13.18 9.14 3.58
CA THR A 19 -12.40 7.94 3.88
C THR A 19 -11.85 7.29 2.61
N GLY A 20 -12.60 7.33 1.51
CA GLY A 20 -12.17 6.80 0.20
C GLY A 20 -10.92 7.48 -0.37
N ILE A 21 -10.64 8.72 0.02
CA ILE A 21 -9.42 9.44 -0.33
C ILE A 21 -8.34 9.39 0.78
N GLY A 22 -8.54 8.54 1.80
CA GLY A 22 -7.58 8.34 2.87
C GLY A 22 -7.59 9.40 3.97
N GLN A 23 -8.66 10.19 4.06
CA GLN A 23 -8.83 11.23 5.08
C GLN A 23 -9.96 10.93 6.07
N GLY A 24 -10.25 11.86 6.97
CA GLY A 24 -11.30 11.76 7.96
C GLY A 24 -10.86 11.04 9.23
N TYR A 25 -11.65 10.07 9.68
CA TYR A 25 -11.38 9.35 10.95
C TYR A 25 -10.45 8.16 10.83
N THR A 26 -9.91 7.88 9.65
CA THR A 26 -8.99 6.77 9.43
C THR A 26 -7.60 7.15 9.95
N GLN A 27 -7.14 6.41 10.96
CA GLN A 27 -5.80 6.55 11.52
C GLN A 27 -5.04 5.26 11.29
N THR A 28 -3.80 5.36 10.85
CA THR A 28 -2.93 4.23 10.57
C THR A 28 -1.52 4.50 11.09
N THR A 29 -0.84 3.45 11.51
CA THR A 29 0.60 3.53 11.82
C THR A 29 1.42 3.33 10.55
N PRO A 30 2.68 3.79 10.49
CA PRO A 30 3.59 3.48 9.39
C PRO A 30 3.72 1.97 9.13
N LEU A 31 3.74 1.15 10.17
CA LEU A 31 3.79 -0.30 10.05
C LEU A 31 2.54 -0.87 9.34
N GLN A 32 1.35 -0.36 9.67
CA GLN A 32 0.11 -0.77 9.00
C GLN A 32 0.10 -0.38 7.52
N LEU A 33 0.61 0.80 7.17
CA LEU A 33 0.77 1.23 5.78
C LEU A 33 1.79 0.37 5.04
N CYS A 34 2.90 0.03 5.67
CA CYS A 34 3.90 -0.88 5.10
C CYS A 34 3.31 -2.28 4.86
N LEU A 35 2.57 -2.82 5.83
CA LEU A 35 1.89 -4.11 5.71
C LEU A 35 0.86 -4.11 4.58
N MET A 36 0.03 -3.07 4.49
CA MET A 36 -0.91 -2.89 3.38
C MET A 36 -0.19 -2.87 2.04
N THR A 37 0.92 -2.14 1.95
CA THR A 37 1.73 -2.05 0.74
C THR A 37 2.32 -3.40 0.34
N ALA A 38 2.83 -4.17 1.31
CA ALA A 38 3.33 -5.53 1.09
C ALA A 38 2.23 -6.47 0.59
N GLN A 39 1.02 -6.36 1.15
CA GLN A 39 -0.13 -7.15 0.72
C GLN A 39 -0.64 -6.76 -0.67
N LEU A 40 -0.59 -5.50 -1.05
CA LEU A 40 -0.84 -5.08 -2.44
C LEU A 40 0.24 -5.63 -3.39
N ALA A 41 1.50 -5.55 -2.99
CA ALA A 41 2.63 -6.02 -3.78
C ALA A 41 2.56 -7.52 -4.09
N ASN A 42 2.13 -8.34 -3.12
CA ASN A 42 2.03 -9.79 -3.27
C ASN A 42 0.75 -10.25 -4.00
N GLY A 43 -0.13 -9.33 -4.37
CA GLY A 43 -1.37 -9.66 -5.06
C GLY A 43 -2.60 -9.79 -4.17
N GLY A 44 -2.56 -9.25 -2.95
CA GLY A 44 -3.69 -9.18 -2.03
C GLY A 44 -3.81 -10.32 -1.06
N PHE A 45 -2.76 -11.09 -0.88
CA PHE A 45 -2.72 -12.16 0.11
C PHE A 45 -2.31 -11.63 1.47
N LYS A 46 -2.93 -12.17 2.50
CA LYS A 46 -2.67 -11.81 3.89
C LYS A 46 -1.26 -12.15 4.30
N ILE A 47 -0.60 -11.21 4.95
CA ILE A 47 0.74 -11.35 5.53
C ILE A 47 0.63 -11.16 7.04
N TYR A 48 1.29 -12.01 7.78
CA TYR A 48 1.51 -11.85 9.21
C TYR A 48 2.95 -11.35 9.42
N PRO A 49 3.15 -10.07 9.81
CA PRO A 49 4.48 -9.53 9.98
C PRO A 49 5.20 -10.22 11.14
N LYS A 50 6.45 -10.62 10.92
CA LYS A 50 7.33 -11.18 11.95
C LYS A 50 8.46 -10.17 12.20
N ILE A 51 8.76 -9.90 13.47
CA ILE A 51 9.86 -9.02 13.88
C ILE A 51 11.15 -9.85 14.03
N ILE A 52 11.01 -11.10 14.45
CA ILE A 52 12.14 -12.03 14.65
C ILE A 52 12.18 -12.96 13.44
N VAL A 53 13.33 -13.01 12.78
CA VAL A 53 13.63 -13.99 11.74
C VAL A 53 14.28 -15.17 12.43
N GLU A 54 13.74 -16.39 12.26
CA GLU A 54 14.35 -17.60 12.78
C GLU A 54 15.74 -17.81 12.13
N GLU A 55 16.69 -18.37 12.88
CA GLU A 55 18.12 -18.49 12.50
C GLU A 55 18.36 -19.21 11.17
N ASP A 56 17.43 -20.02 10.70
CA ASP A 56 17.59 -20.86 9.50
C ASP A 56 17.42 -20.12 8.17
N GLY A 57 17.05 -18.84 8.13
CA GLY A 57 16.82 -18.08 6.90
C GLY A 57 15.66 -18.58 6.03
N LYS A 58 15.03 -19.70 6.40
CA LYS A 58 13.95 -20.36 5.66
C LYS A 58 12.73 -19.47 5.49
N THR A 59 12.41 -18.69 6.52
CA THR A 59 11.23 -17.79 6.50
C THR A 59 11.28 -16.79 5.35
N SER A 60 12.45 -16.25 5.03
CA SER A 60 12.61 -15.31 3.90
C SER A 60 12.47 -16.01 2.55
N GLU A 61 12.94 -17.22 2.41
CA GLU A 61 12.82 -18.02 1.19
C GLU A 61 11.38 -18.51 0.99
N GLU A 62 10.71 -18.97 2.02
CA GLU A 62 9.31 -19.39 2.02
C GLU A 62 8.39 -18.21 1.62
N ILE A 63 8.55 -17.05 2.22
CA ILE A 63 7.82 -15.84 1.84
C ILE A 63 8.07 -15.49 0.37
N ARG A 64 9.31 -15.62 -0.10
CA ARG A 64 9.67 -15.35 -1.50
C ARG A 64 9.00 -16.34 -2.46
N ILE A 65 8.94 -17.61 -2.11
CA ILE A 65 8.26 -18.65 -2.88
C ILE A 65 6.75 -18.34 -2.93
N ILE A 66 6.12 -18.07 -1.80
CA ILE A 66 4.70 -17.70 -1.71
C ILE A 66 4.38 -16.48 -2.57
N MET A 67 5.18 -15.42 -2.46
CA MET A 67 4.99 -14.20 -3.25
C MET A 67 5.11 -14.48 -4.76
N ASN A 68 6.07 -15.30 -5.17
CA ASN A 68 6.26 -15.66 -6.57
C ASN A 68 5.11 -16.49 -7.13
N GLU A 69 4.59 -17.44 -6.35
CA GLU A 69 3.45 -18.27 -6.74
C GLU A 69 2.15 -17.49 -6.82
N ASN A 70 1.90 -16.65 -5.82
CA ASN A 70 0.74 -15.76 -5.81
C ASN A 70 0.74 -14.82 -7.02
N ARG A 71 1.92 -14.32 -7.39
CA ARG A 71 2.11 -13.54 -8.61
C ARG A 71 1.81 -14.36 -9.87
N LYS A 72 2.32 -15.58 -9.97
CA LYS A 72 2.04 -16.47 -11.11
C LYS A 72 0.53 -16.76 -11.24
N LYS A 73 -0.18 -17.00 -10.16
CA LYS A 73 -1.64 -17.22 -10.17
C LYS A 73 -2.42 -16.00 -10.65
N LEU A 74 -2.00 -14.80 -10.29
CA LEU A 74 -2.62 -13.55 -10.77
C LEU A 74 -2.44 -13.38 -12.28
N TYR A 75 -1.22 -13.61 -12.78
CA TYR A 75 -0.94 -13.49 -14.22
C TYR A 75 -1.54 -14.64 -15.05
N LYS A 76 -1.63 -15.85 -14.52
CA LYS A 76 -2.28 -16.99 -15.23
C LYS A 76 -3.76 -16.78 -15.45
N LYS A 77 -4.47 -16.18 -14.52
CA LYS A 77 -5.90 -15.91 -14.65
C LYS A 77 -6.22 -14.92 -15.78
N ASP A 78 -5.27 -14.03 -16.10
CA ASP A 78 -5.41 -13.04 -17.16
C ASP A 78 -4.87 -13.52 -18.53
N SER A 79 -3.99 -14.52 -18.57
CA SER A 79 -3.27 -14.94 -19.81
C SER A 79 -3.71 -16.26 -20.41
N GLY A 80 -4.59 -17.04 -19.79
CA GLY A 80 -5.09 -18.30 -20.34
C GLY A 80 -4.05 -19.41 -20.51
N LEU A 81 -2.88 -19.30 -19.93
CA LEU A 81 -1.80 -20.28 -20.03
C LEU A 81 -1.90 -21.33 -18.93
N ASN A 82 -2.14 -22.57 -19.34
CA ASN A 82 -2.08 -23.76 -18.47
C ASN A 82 -0.61 -24.15 -18.26
N ASP A 83 -0.14 -24.16 -17.02
CA ASP A 83 1.10 -24.82 -16.67
C ASP A 83 1.06 -25.40 -15.24
N THR A 84 1.55 -26.62 -15.17
CA THR A 84 1.50 -27.53 -14.02
C THR A 84 2.48 -27.09 -12.91
N THR A 85 1.97 -26.47 -11.86
CA THR A 85 2.71 -26.18 -10.61
C THR A 85 1.90 -26.55 -9.37
N GLU A 86 1.17 -27.68 -9.42
CA GLU A 86 0.42 -28.18 -8.26
C GLU A 86 1.29 -28.80 -7.17
N ASP A 87 2.50 -29.26 -7.50
CA ASP A 87 3.35 -30.06 -6.59
C ASP A 87 4.11 -29.25 -5.52
N LEU A 88 4.23 -27.92 -5.64
CA LEU A 88 4.95 -27.10 -4.65
C LEU A 88 4.05 -26.53 -3.55
N LEU A 89 2.74 -26.68 -3.67
CA LEU A 89 1.77 -26.09 -2.73
C LEU A 89 1.43 -26.98 -1.54
N GLY A 90 1.92 -28.21 -1.51
CA GLY A 90 1.62 -29.18 -0.44
C GLY A 90 2.22 -28.84 0.93
N PHE A 91 3.14 -27.88 1.00
CA PHE A 91 3.87 -27.55 2.22
C PHE A 91 3.35 -26.32 2.99
N LEU A 92 2.41 -25.57 2.43
CA LEU A 92 1.98 -24.31 3.04
C LEU A 92 0.59 -24.44 3.63
N ASP A 93 0.46 -24.14 4.91
CA ASP A 93 -0.81 -24.16 5.64
C ASP A 93 -1.86 -23.27 4.95
N LYS A 94 -3.04 -23.82 4.70
CA LYS A 94 -4.15 -23.13 3.97
C LYS A 94 -4.52 -21.76 4.56
N LYS A 95 -4.21 -21.49 5.82
CA LYS A 95 -4.46 -20.20 6.48
C LYS A 95 -3.57 -19.07 5.98
N GLU A 96 -2.39 -19.35 5.46
CA GLU A 96 -1.44 -18.33 4.99
C GLU A 96 -1.81 -17.76 3.60
N HIS A 97 -2.76 -18.37 2.90
CA HIS A 97 -3.18 -17.97 1.56
C HIS A 97 -4.54 -17.28 1.50
N GLU A 98 -5.01 -16.74 2.64
CA GLU A 98 -6.25 -15.99 2.68
C GLU A 98 -6.13 -14.70 1.84
N THR A 99 -7.02 -14.57 0.84
CA THR A 99 -7.10 -13.34 0.05
C THR A 99 -7.90 -12.29 0.81
N LEU A 100 -7.33 -11.09 0.94
CA LEU A 100 -8.00 -9.95 1.59
C LEU A 100 -8.99 -9.24 0.67
N PHE A 101 -8.92 -9.49 -0.63
CA PHE A 101 -9.66 -8.77 -1.64
C PHE A 101 -10.49 -9.71 -2.50
N LYS A 102 -11.70 -9.29 -2.82
CA LYS A 102 -12.63 -10.07 -3.63
C LYS A 102 -12.25 -10.17 -5.12
N SER A 103 -11.44 -9.23 -5.61
CA SER A 103 -11.10 -9.12 -7.03
C SER A 103 -9.61 -8.85 -7.23
N SER A 104 -8.92 -9.78 -7.85
CA SER A 104 -7.53 -9.63 -8.28
C SER A 104 -7.35 -8.51 -9.31
N LYS A 105 -8.36 -8.27 -10.16
CA LYS A 105 -8.37 -7.19 -11.14
C LYS A 105 -8.19 -5.82 -10.47
N ASN A 106 -8.90 -5.57 -9.37
CA ASN A 106 -8.78 -4.30 -8.65
C ASN A 106 -7.39 -4.12 -8.04
N ILE A 107 -6.77 -5.19 -7.55
CA ILE A 107 -5.40 -5.13 -7.01
C ILE A 107 -4.39 -4.80 -8.11
N ASN A 108 -4.51 -5.46 -9.26
CA ASN A 108 -3.65 -5.18 -10.41
C ASN A 108 -3.79 -3.74 -10.87
N LEU A 109 -5.02 -3.21 -10.96
CA LEU A 109 -5.26 -1.81 -11.28
C LEU A 109 -4.57 -0.85 -10.30
N VAL A 110 -4.65 -1.12 -8.99
CA VAL A 110 -3.97 -0.30 -7.98
C VAL A 110 -2.46 -0.40 -8.12
N ARG A 111 -1.90 -1.59 -8.36
CA ARG A 111 -0.46 -1.78 -8.57
C ARG A 111 0.04 -1.04 -9.81
N GLU A 112 -0.70 -1.11 -10.92
CA GLU A 112 -0.41 -0.37 -12.16
C GLU A 112 -0.48 1.14 -11.92
N ALA A 113 -1.49 1.62 -11.21
CA ALA A 113 -1.60 3.04 -10.86
C ALA A 113 -0.44 3.52 -9.96
N MET A 114 0.03 2.69 -9.02
CA MET A 114 1.22 2.99 -8.22
C MET A 114 2.49 2.99 -9.08
N PHE A 115 2.59 2.08 -10.06
CA PHE A 115 3.70 2.07 -11.01
C PHE A 115 3.69 3.33 -11.89
N ALA A 116 2.56 3.69 -12.44
CA ALA A 116 2.37 4.91 -13.24
C ALA A 116 2.72 6.17 -12.44
N SER A 117 2.31 6.25 -11.18
CA SER A 117 2.64 7.37 -10.28
C SER A 117 4.15 7.60 -10.14
N THR A 118 4.96 6.55 -10.25
CA THR A 118 6.43 6.64 -10.10
C THR A 118 7.17 6.68 -11.44
N ASN A 119 6.67 6.01 -12.48
CA ASN A 119 7.44 5.78 -13.71
C ASN A 119 6.91 6.54 -14.93
N GLU A 120 5.71 7.12 -14.88
CA GLU A 120 5.16 7.92 -15.98
C GLU A 120 5.40 9.42 -15.76
N ILE A 121 5.54 10.17 -16.87
CA ILE A 121 5.91 11.60 -16.85
C ILE A 121 4.96 12.46 -16.00
N ARG A 122 3.67 12.11 -15.96
CA ARG A 122 2.67 12.82 -15.14
C ARG A 122 2.56 12.31 -13.71
N GLY A 123 3.36 11.31 -13.34
CA GLY A 123 3.35 10.73 -12.01
C GLY A 123 3.92 11.68 -10.96
N THR A 124 3.28 11.73 -9.79
CA THR A 124 3.67 12.62 -8.68
C THR A 124 5.07 12.34 -8.14
N SER A 125 5.57 11.13 -8.30
CA SER A 125 6.91 10.70 -7.89
C SER A 125 7.85 10.36 -9.06
N TYR A 126 7.53 10.81 -10.28
CA TYR A 126 8.33 10.55 -11.48
C TYR A 126 9.80 10.93 -11.35
N LYS A 127 10.11 12.03 -10.66
CA LYS A 127 11.49 12.50 -10.45
C LYS A 127 12.34 11.53 -9.61
N SER A 128 11.70 10.67 -8.83
CA SER A 128 12.36 9.67 -7.96
C SER A 128 12.46 8.28 -8.59
N ARG A 129 12.06 8.11 -9.84
CA ARG A 129 12.07 6.83 -10.52
C ARG A 129 13.50 6.26 -10.68
N ILE A 130 13.57 4.95 -10.81
CA ILE A 130 14.79 4.25 -11.19
C ILE A 130 14.64 3.82 -12.64
N ASP A 131 15.52 4.29 -13.51
CA ASP A 131 15.44 4.02 -14.97
C ASP A 131 15.74 2.56 -15.31
N ASN A 132 16.54 1.86 -14.49
CA ASN A 132 16.86 0.46 -14.73
C ASN A 132 15.63 -0.43 -14.54
N PRO A 133 15.13 -1.12 -15.58
CA PRO A 133 13.89 -1.92 -15.53
C PRO A 133 13.91 -3.03 -14.47
N LYS A 134 15.09 -3.51 -14.08
CA LYS A 134 15.25 -4.54 -13.05
C LYS A 134 14.89 -4.03 -11.66
N TYR A 135 15.08 -2.74 -11.41
CA TYR A 135 14.91 -2.10 -10.09
C TYR A 135 13.76 -1.11 -10.04
N GLN A 136 13.00 -0.96 -11.13
CA GLN A 136 11.80 -0.12 -11.11
C GLN A 136 10.88 -0.52 -9.95
N PHE A 137 10.33 0.47 -9.29
CA PHE A 137 9.44 0.29 -8.15
C PHE A 137 8.11 1.02 -8.37
N ALA A 138 7.11 0.67 -7.60
CA ALA A 138 5.81 1.32 -7.60
C ALA A 138 5.59 2.00 -6.26
N GLY A 139 5.08 3.24 -6.28
CA GLY A 139 4.87 3.99 -5.06
C GLY A 139 3.73 5.00 -5.17
N LYS A 140 3.33 5.57 -4.04
CA LYS A 140 2.31 6.60 -3.96
C LYS A 140 2.63 7.58 -2.85
N THR A 141 2.57 8.86 -3.19
CA THR A 141 2.64 9.96 -2.24
C THR A 141 1.33 10.10 -1.47
N GLY A 142 1.40 10.59 -0.26
CA GLY A 142 0.26 10.96 0.55
C GLY A 142 0.55 12.20 1.38
N THR A 143 -0.50 12.84 1.87
CA THR A 143 -0.41 13.96 2.81
C THR A 143 -1.36 13.68 3.96
N SER A 144 -0.85 13.72 5.19
CA SER A 144 -1.66 13.58 6.39
C SER A 144 -1.89 14.96 6.99
N GLN A 145 -3.15 15.39 7.04
CA GLN A 145 -3.50 16.66 7.64
C GLN A 145 -3.34 16.60 9.17
N VAL A 146 -2.56 17.52 9.73
CA VAL A 146 -2.35 17.66 11.17
C VAL A 146 -3.44 18.51 11.80
N ARG A 147 -3.92 19.53 11.09
CA ARG A 147 -4.96 20.44 11.56
C ARG A 147 -6.15 20.49 10.62
N ARG A 148 -7.30 20.90 11.18
CA ARG A 148 -8.45 21.24 10.36
C ARG A 148 -8.22 22.58 9.66
N ILE A 149 -8.28 22.61 8.35
CA ILE A 149 -8.23 23.85 7.58
C ILE A 149 -9.60 24.53 7.68
N THR A 150 -9.64 25.70 8.30
CA THR A 150 -10.86 26.53 8.38
C THR A 150 -11.05 27.31 7.08
N GLU A 151 -12.28 27.85 6.89
CA GLU A 151 -12.60 28.65 5.70
C GLU A 151 -11.70 29.90 5.63
N ALA A 152 -11.52 30.59 6.75
CA ALA A 152 -10.61 31.73 6.86
C ALA A 152 -9.14 31.36 6.54
N ALA A 153 -8.68 30.17 6.96
CA ALA A 153 -7.33 29.72 6.63
C ALA A 153 -7.13 29.37 5.14
N ARG A 154 -8.22 29.01 4.43
CA ARG A 154 -8.20 28.81 2.97
C ARG A 154 -8.13 30.12 2.21
N GLU A 155 -8.83 31.16 2.70
CA GLU A 155 -8.81 32.49 2.10
C GLU A 155 -7.45 33.17 2.20
N LEU A 156 -6.68 32.86 3.26
CA LEU A 156 -5.34 33.40 3.47
C LEU A 156 -4.28 32.78 2.54
N ASP A 157 -4.57 31.62 1.92
CA ASP A 157 -3.69 30.86 1.00
C ASP A 157 -2.21 30.82 1.45
N LEU A 158 -1.99 30.53 2.73
CA LEU A 158 -0.66 30.53 3.34
C LEU A 158 0.24 29.48 2.69
N SER A 159 1.44 29.87 2.34
CA SER A 159 2.48 28.94 1.92
C SER A 159 2.92 28.05 3.11
N THR A 160 3.48 26.86 2.82
CA THR A 160 3.95 25.93 3.87
C THR A 160 4.97 26.57 4.82
N SER A 161 5.76 27.51 4.35
CA SER A 161 6.76 28.23 5.16
C SER A 161 6.14 29.20 6.18
N GLU A 162 4.95 29.70 5.92
CA GLU A 162 4.22 30.61 6.80
C GLU A 162 3.41 29.89 7.87
N ILE A 163 3.20 28.56 7.69
CA ILE A 163 2.55 27.72 8.68
C ILE A 163 3.56 27.31 9.76
N PRO A 164 3.23 27.44 11.06
CA PRO A 164 4.07 26.93 12.15
C PRO A 164 4.44 25.46 11.93
N TYR A 165 5.68 25.08 12.22
CA TYR A 165 6.20 23.74 11.93
C TYR A 165 5.31 22.61 12.50
N ASN A 166 4.85 22.76 13.72
CA ASN A 166 3.99 21.79 14.41
C ASN A 166 2.55 21.71 13.87
N GLU A 167 2.18 22.57 12.93
CA GLU A 167 0.87 22.58 12.26
C GLU A 167 0.96 22.16 10.79
N ARG A 168 2.17 21.91 10.28
CA ARG A 168 2.38 21.48 8.90
C ARG A 168 1.89 20.07 8.69
N ASP A 169 1.35 19.82 7.51
CA ASP A 169 0.92 18.49 7.12
C ASP A 169 2.12 17.55 6.96
N HIS A 170 1.96 16.29 7.40
CA HIS A 170 3.01 15.29 7.24
C HIS A 170 3.03 14.73 5.82
N ALA A 171 4.22 14.62 5.24
CA ALA A 171 4.41 13.96 3.96
C ALA A 171 4.52 12.45 4.15
N LEU A 172 3.81 11.70 3.32
CA LEU A 172 3.76 10.24 3.36
C LEU A 172 4.22 9.67 2.03
N TYR A 173 4.93 8.56 2.08
CA TYR A 173 5.23 7.77 0.91
C TYR A 173 5.16 6.28 1.22
N ILE A 174 4.47 5.54 0.35
CA ILE A 174 4.46 4.08 0.37
C ILE A 174 5.01 3.56 -0.96
N ALA A 175 5.79 2.50 -0.91
CA ALA A 175 6.31 1.88 -2.13
C ALA A 175 6.61 0.40 -1.94
N PHE A 176 6.69 -0.30 -3.07
CA PHE A 176 7.19 -1.67 -3.13
C PHE A 176 8.08 -1.85 -4.36
N GLY A 177 9.05 -2.72 -4.25
CA GLY A 177 9.98 -2.98 -5.35
C GLY A 177 10.76 -4.29 -5.20
N PRO A 178 11.36 -4.75 -6.32
CA PRO A 178 11.13 -4.36 -7.70
C PRO A 178 9.69 -4.62 -8.16
N TYR A 179 9.14 -3.81 -9.09
CA TYR A 179 7.74 -3.91 -9.50
C TYR A 179 7.34 -5.30 -10.03
N LYS A 180 8.19 -5.86 -10.92
CA LYS A 180 7.93 -7.17 -11.53
C LYS A 180 8.10 -8.33 -10.55
N ASN A 181 8.96 -8.18 -9.55
CA ASN A 181 9.24 -9.21 -8.54
C ASN A 181 9.40 -8.55 -7.17
N PRO A 182 8.31 -8.13 -6.51
CA PRO A 182 8.36 -7.43 -5.25
C PRO A 182 9.10 -8.23 -4.17
N ARG A 183 10.06 -7.58 -3.53
CA ARG A 183 10.86 -8.15 -2.43
C ARG A 183 10.82 -7.30 -1.19
N TYR A 184 10.56 -6.01 -1.37
CA TYR A 184 10.56 -5.01 -0.32
C TYR A 184 9.30 -4.18 -0.39
N ALA A 185 8.78 -3.82 0.75
CA ALA A 185 7.76 -2.80 0.89
C ALA A 185 8.23 -1.79 1.95
N LEU A 186 7.85 -0.54 1.78
CA LEU A 186 8.21 0.52 2.70
C LEU A 186 7.04 1.49 2.92
N SER A 187 7.08 2.15 4.06
CA SER A 187 6.28 3.32 4.37
C SER A 187 7.17 4.34 5.04
N ILE A 188 7.13 5.58 4.56
CA ILE A 188 7.90 6.70 5.10
C ILE A 188 6.90 7.78 5.52
N VAL A 189 7.13 8.35 6.70
CA VAL A 189 6.42 9.52 7.22
C VAL A 189 7.48 10.58 7.52
N ILE A 190 7.26 11.79 7.02
CA ILE A 190 8.09 12.97 7.31
C ILE A 190 7.16 13.99 7.97
N GLU A 191 7.47 14.30 9.21
CA GLU A 191 6.78 15.28 10.04
C GLU A 191 7.34 16.69 9.86
#